data_78746f34c52ac23436bda10d578a5ab3
#
_entry.id   78746f34c52ac23436bda10d578a5ab3
#
_cell.length_a   1.000
_cell.length_b   1.000
_cell.length_c   1.000
_cell.angle_alpha   90.00
_cell.angle_beta   90.00
_cell.angle_gamma   90.00
#
_symmetry.space_group_name_H-M   'P 1'
#
loop_
_entity.id
_entity.type
_entity.pdbx_description
1 polymer ?
#
loop_
_entity_poly.entity_id
_entity_poly.type
_entity_poly.pdbx_seq_one_letter_code
_entity_poly.pdbx_strand_id
1 'polypeptide(L)'
;RDVLGSRGLGDVYKRQVLTLMKMENVVENDFVTVHPEMDLGELVKAIAASHRNIFPVTDKSGILLGIVLLDDIRNIMFRQELYHRFTVNKLMTSAPAKLFDTDGMEQVMQTFDDTKAWNLPVVNEEGKYLGFVSKSKIFNSYRQVLVHFSED
;
A
#
# COMPACT_ATOMS: atom_id res chain seq x y z
N ARG A 1 31.00 -8.13 -26.01
CA ARG A 1 30.34 -7.49 -24.90
C ARG A 1 29.09 -8.21 -24.42
N ASP A 2 28.96 -8.30 -23.17
CA ASP A 2 28.04 -9.28 -22.64
C ASP A 2 26.90 -8.65 -21.83
N VAL A 3 26.23 -7.70 -22.44
CA VAL A 3 25.09 -7.02 -21.82
C VAL A 3 23.95 -8.01 -21.59
N LEU A 4 23.67 -8.85 -22.57
CA LEU A 4 22.58 -9.81 -22.45
C LEU A 4 22.86 -10.86 -21.40
N GLY A 5 24.10 -11.34 -21.33
CA GLY A 5 24.51 -12.28 -20.30
C GLY A 5 24.44 -11.71 -18.91
N SER A 6 24.94 -10.48 -18.74
CA SER A 6 24.83 -9.77 -17.49
C SER A 6 23.40 -9.59 -17.07
N ARG A 7 22.55 -9.22 -18.02
CA ARG A 7 21.14 -9.01 -17.77
C ARG A 7 20.46 -10.31 -17.34
N GLY A 8 20.78 -11.41 -18.03
CA GLY A 8 20.24 -12.71 -17.68
C GLY A 8 20.61 -13.16 -16.29
N LEU A 9 21.89 -12.97 -15.93
CA LEU A 9 22.37 -13.30 -14.59
C LEU A 9 21.69 -12.44 -13.53
N GLY A 10 21.55 -11.14 -13.81
CA GLY A 10 20.87 -10.23 -12.91
C GLY A 10 19.43 -10.60 -12.67
N ASP A 11 18.73 -11.02 -13.74
CA ASP A 11 17.34 -11.42 -13.63
C ASP A 11 17.17 -12.69 -12.80
N VAL A 12 18.03 -13.68 -13.00
CA VAL A 12 17.99 -14.92 -12.23
C VAL A 12 18.26 -14.63 -10.76
N TYR A 13 19.26 -13.83 -10.48
CA TYR A 13 19.60 -13.44 -9.10
C TYR A 13 18.47 -12.68 -8.44
N LYS A 14 17.87 -11.76 -9.17
CA LYS A 14 16.73 -10.99 -8.69
C LYS A 14 15.56 -11.90 -8.34
N ARG A 15 15.26 -12.89 -9.16
CA ARG A 15 14.18 -13.84 -8.89
C ARG A 15 14.45 -14.66 -7.65
N GLN A 16 15.70 -15.08 -7.44
CA GLN A 16 16.08 -15.82 -6.24
C GLN A 16 15.86 -14.97 -4.99
N VAL A 17 16.26 -13.71 -5.05
CA VAL A 17 16.09 -12.80 -3.92
C VAL A 17 14.60 -12.59 -3.64
N LEU A 18 13.81 -12.34 -4.68
CA LEU A 18 12.37 -12.11 -4.53
C LEU A 18 11.67 -13.33 -3.94
N THR A 19 12.13 -14.53 -4.27
CA THR A 19 11.57 -15.77 -3.73
C THR A 19 11.75 -15.86 -2.22
N LEU A 20 12.83 -15.28 -1.70
CA LEU A 20 13.11 -15.30 -0.26
C LEU A 20 12.38 -14.21 0.51
N MET A 21 11.84 -13.22 -0.19
CA MET A 21 11.08 -12.15 0.46
C MET A 21 9.65 -12.60 0.66
N LYS A 22 9.11 -12.32 1.84
CA LYS A 22 7.75 -12.71 2.19
C LYS A 22 6.88 -11.49 2.37
N MET A 23 5.63 -11.60 1.96
CA MET A 23 4.66 -10.53 2.10
C MET A 23 4.60 -10.03 3.56
N GLU A 24 4.61 -10.93 4.52
CA GLU A 24 4.52 -10.57 5.94
C GLU A 24 5.65 -9.64 6.41
N ASN A 25 6.78 -9.65 5.72
CA ASN A 25 7.93 -8.81 6.08
C ASN A 25 7.86 -7.41 5.50
N VAL A 26 6.95 -7.16 4.55
CA VAL A 26 6.86 -5.87 3.87
C VAL A 26 5.51 -5.19 4.09
N VAL A 27 4.53 -5.88 4.65
CA VAL A 27 3.22 -5.28 4.96
C VAL A 27 3.35 -4.40 6.19
N GLU A 28 2.86 -3.17 6.07
CA GLU A 28 2.80 -2.23 7.19
C GLU A 28 1.34 -1.99 7.53
N ASN A 29 1.01 -2.05 8.82
CA ASN A 29 -0.40 -1.95 9.27
C ASN A 29 -0.65 -0.81 10.25
N ASP A 30 0.28 0.14 10.36
CA ASP A 30 0.14 1.29 11.24
C ASP A 30 -0.64 2.44 10.58
N PHE A 31 -1.67 2.10 9.85
CA PHE A 31 -2.53 3.07 9.18
C PHE A 31 -3.85 3.19 9.92
N VAL A 32 -4.36 4.41 10.02
CA VAL A 32 -5.65 4.65 10.64
C VAL A 32 -6.74 4.32 9.62
N THR A 33 -7.62 3.42 10.01
CA THR A 33 -8.73 2.97 9.16
C THR A 33 -9.91 3.91 9.35
N VAL A 34 -10.60 4.23 8.26
CA VAL A 34 -11.80 5.07 8.29
C VAL A 34 -12.96 4.31 7.67
N HIS A 35 -14.16 4.79 7.88
CA HIS A 35 -15.39 4.12 7.43
C HIS A 35 -16.20 5.04 6.53
N PRO A 36 -17.00 4.46 5.61
CA PRO A 36 -17.71 5.27 4.60
C PRO A 36 -18.70 6.28 5.17
N GLU A 37 -19.31 5.98 6.31
CA GLU A 37 -20.32 6.85 6.92
C GLU A 37 -19.72 7.98 7.75
N MET A 38 -18.41 7.98 7.97
CA MET A 38 -17.74 9.07 8.69
C MET A 38 -17.83 10.35 7.86
N ASP A 39 -18.06 11.49 8.54
CA ASP A 39 -18.05 12.77 7.85
C ASP A 39 -16.64 13.35 7.76
N LEU A 40 -16.51 14.47 7.05
CA LEU A 40 -15.21 15.11 6.88
C LEU A 40 -14.59 15.51 8.22
N GLY A 41 -15.41 15.95 9.17
CA GLY A 41 -14.92 16.33 10.51
C GLY A 41 -14.27 15.15 11.23
N GLU A 42 -14.90 13.99 11.17
CA GLU A 42 -14.35 12.78 11.76
C GLU A 42 -13.09 12.32 11.02
N LEU A 43 -13.09 12.45 9.70
CA LEU A 43 -11.93 12.12 8.88
C LEU A 43 -10.73 13.01 9.24
N VAL A 44 -10.96 14.30 9.46
CA VAL A 44 -9.89 15.23 9.85
C VAL A 44 -9.29 14.82 11.19
N LYS A 45 -10.13 14.36 12.14
CA LYS A 45 -9.63 13.84 13.41
C LYS A 45 -8.75 12.61 13.21
N ALA A 46 -9.14 11.72 12.31
CA ALA A 46 -8.34 10.54 11.99
C ALA A 46 -7.00 10.94 11.36
N ILE A 47 -7.02 11.94 10.50
CA ILE A 47 -5.81 12.47 9.88
C ILE A 47 -4.86 13.01 10.94
N ALA A 48 -5.40 13.75 11.91
CA ALA A 48 -4.59 14.34 12.98
C ALA A 48 -3.95 13.27 13.87
N ALA A 49 -4.56 12.11 13.96
CA ALA A 49 -4.06 11.00 14.78
C ALA A 49 -3.06 10.12 14.04
N SER A 50 -2.81 10.38 12.76
CA SER A 50 -2.01 9.51 11.90
C SER A 50 -0.74 10.22 11.43
N HIS A 51 0.27 9.42 11.11
CA HIS A 51 1.50 9.89 10.47
C HIS A 51 1.49 9.60 8.98
N ARG A 52 0.41 9.03 8.47
CA ARG A 52 0.34 8.59 7.08
C ARG A 52 -0.53 9.53 6.25
N ASN A 53 -0.31 9.50 4.95
CA ASN A 53 -1.04 10.36 4.00
C ASN A 53 -2.08 9.58 3.21
N ILE A 54 -2.29 8.32 3.54
CA ILE A 54 -3.26 7.46 2.90
C ILE A 54 -4.05 6.75 3.99
N PHE A 55 -5.36 6.60 3.78
CA PHE A 55 -6.26 6.05 4.78
C PHE A 55 -7.12 4.97 4.14
N PRO A 56 -7.02 3.72 4.62
CA PRO A 56 -7.88 2.66 4.09
C PRO A 56 -9.31 2.85 4.57
N VAL A 57 -10.25 2.65 3.66
CA VAL A 57 -11.69 2.73 3.97
C VAL A 57 -12.22 1.30 4.03
N THR A 58 -12.76 0.93 5.18
CA THR A 58 -13.29 -0.42 5.39
C THR A 58 -14.72 -0.35 5.88
N ASP A 59 -15.47 -1.45 5.65
CA ASP A 59 -16.80 -1.59 6.22
C ASP A 59 -16.70 -2.16 7.64
N LYS A 60 -17.85 -2.47 8.23
CA LYS A 60 -17.90 -3.01 9.59
C LYS A 60 -17.23 -4.37 9.73
N SER A 61 -17.15 -5.11 8.64
CA SER A 61 -16.51 -6.43 8.63
C SER A 61 -15.01 -6.36 8.34
N GLY A 62 -14.49 -5.17 8.06
CA GLY A 62 -13.08 -5.00 7.74
C GLY A 62 -12.75 -5.14 6.26
N ILE A 63 -13.76 -5.27 5.40
CA ILE A 63 -13.56 -5.37 3.95
C ILE A 63 -13.10 -4.03 3.42
N LEU A 64 -12.04 -4.05 2.60
CA LEU A 64 -11.51 -2.84 1.99
C LEU A 64 -12.45 -2.34 0.90
N LEU A 65 -12.94 -1.13 1.05
CA LEU A 65 -13.86 -0.51 0.10
C LEU A 65 -13.15 0.48 -0.82
N GLY A 66 -12.11 1.13 -0.34
CA GLY A 66 -11.37 2.13 -1.10
C GLY A 66 -10.30 2.77 -0.24
N ILE A 67 -9.80 3.88 -0.71
CA ILE A 67 -8.77 4.64 0.03
C ILE A 67 -9.10 6.12 -0.02
N VAL A 68 -8.63 6.85 0.99
CA VAL A 68 -8.65 8.31 0.99
C VAL A 68 -7.21 8.78 0.94
N LEU A 69 -6.92 9.65 -0.02
CA LEU A 69 -5.60 10.27 -0.15
C LEU A 69 -5.65 11.67 0.45
N LEU A 70 -4.70 11.98 1.30
CA LEU A 70 -4.62 13.30 1.93
C LEU A 70 -4.61 14.42 0.89
N ASP A 71 -3.89 14.21 -0.22
CA ASP A 71 -3.81 15.19 -1.29
C ASP A 71 -5.17 15.53 -1.88
N ASP A 72 -6.07 14.56 -1.94
CA ASP A 72 -7.39 14.77 -2.55
C ASP A 72 -8.31 15.63 -1.69
N ILE A 73 -8.06 15.68 -0.39
CA ILE A 73 -8.93 16.43 0.54
C ILE A 73 -8.24 17.63 1.15
N ARG A 74 -7.01 17.89 0.76
CA ARG A 74 -6.19 18.97 1.35
C ARG A 74 -6.88 20.32 1.27
N ASN A 75 -7.58 20.58 0.16
CA ASN A 75 -8.23 21.87 -0.05
C ASN A 75 -9.46 22.10 0.80
N ILE A 76 -10.08 21.04 1.30
CA ILE A 76 -11.33 21.15 2.06
C ILE A 76 -11.18 20.79 3.53
N MET A 77 -10.04 20.18 3.92
CA MET A 77 -9.91 19.63 5.28
C MET A 77 -9.90 20.71 6.37
N PHE A 78 -9.62 21.96 6.03
CA PHE A 78 -9.64 23.05 7.01
C PHE A 78 -10.92 23.89 6.94
N ARG A 79 -11.87 23.52 6.10
CA ARG A 79 -13.11 24.26 5.94
C ARG A 79 -14.19 23.63 6.78
N GLN A 80 -14.34 24.14 8.01
CA GLN A 80 -15.25 23.57 9.01
C GLN A 80 -16.70 23.55 8.53
N GLU A 81 -17.11 24.51 7.69
CA GLU A 81 -18.46 24.55 7.16
C GLU A 81 -18.79 23.35 6.27
N LEU A 82 -17.76 22.60 5.83
CA LEU A 82 -17.97 21.43 5.00
C LEU A 82 -17.94 20.12 5.80
N TYR A 83 -17.62 20.17 7.08
CA TYR A 83 -17.39 18.96 7.88
C TYR A 83 -18.58 17.99 7.90
N HIS A 84 -19.80 18.52 7.85
CA HIS A 84 -20.99 17.68 7.86
C HIS A 84 -21.60 17.48 6.47
N ARG A 85 -20.99 18.07 5.43
CA ARG A 85 -21.49 17.99 4.08
C ARG A 85 -20.91 16.82 3.29
N PHE A 86 -19.71 16.39 3.63
CA PHE A 86 -19.03 15.31 2.92
C PHE A 86 -18.84 14.12 3.82
N THR A 87 -19.05 12.94 3.26
CA THR A 87 -18.74 11.68 3.94
C THR A 87 -17.53 11.04 3.28
N VAL A 88 -16.88 10.15 4.00
CA VAL A 88 -15.76 9.37 3.46
C VAL A 88 -16.18 8.63 2.19
N ASN A 89 -17.42 8.15 2.14
CA ASN A 89 -17.94 7.47 0.96
C ASN A 89 -17.84 8.32 -0.30
N LYS A 90 -18.01 9.64 -0.18
CA LYS A 90 -17.90 10.56 -1.32
C LYS A 90 -16.46 10.95 -1.61
N LEU A 91 -15.61 10.90 -0.60
CA LEU A 91 -14.22 11.37 -0.71
C LEU A 91 -13.26 10.26 -1.08
N MET A 92 -13.64 9.00 -0.86
CA MET A 92 -12.75 7.88 -1.16
C MET A 92 -12.65 7.62 -2.65
N THR A 93 -11.55 7.01 -3.05
CA THR A 93 -11.33 6.56 -4.41
C THR A 93 -11.00 5.07 -4.39
N SER A 94 -11.04 4.44 -5.55
CA SER A 94 -10.60 3.06 -5.68
C SER A 94 -9.09 3.01 -5.63
N ALA A 95 -8.54 2.01 -4.95
CA ALA A 95 -7.11 1.77 -5.01
C ALA A 95 -6.72 1.36 -6.43
N PRO A 96 -5.51 1.72 -6.90
CA PRO A 96 -5.07 1.33 -8.24
C PRO A 96 -5.07 -0.18 -8.45
N ALA A 97 -4.77 -0.93 -7.40
CA ALA A 97 -4.84 -2.39 -7.38
C ALA A 97 -4.84 -2.83 -5.93
N LYS A 98 -5.18 -4.09 -5.72
CA LYS A 98 -5.11 -4.73 -4.40
C LYS A 98 -4.10 -5.87 -4.50
N LEU A 99 -3.28 -6.00 -3.48
CA LEU A 99 -2.38 -7.13 -3.34
C LEU A 99 -3.05 -8.14 -2.41
N PHE A 100 -2.77 -9.41 -2.62
CA PHE A 100 -3.26 -10.46 -1.76
C PHE A 100 -2.12 -10.97 -0.89
N ASP A 101 -2.44 -11.35 0.34
CA ASP A 101 -1.43 -11.83 1.28
C ASP A 101 -0.70 -13.09 0.80
N THR A 102 -1.31 -13.79 -0.16
CA THR A 102 -0.71 -14.99 -0.75
C THR A 102 0.11 -14.70 -2.00
N ASP A 103 0.15 -13.45 -2.47
CA ASP A 103 0.92 -13.10 -3.67
C ASP A 103 2.41 -13.24 -3.42
N GLY A 104 3.10 -13.81 -4.41
CA GLY A 104 4.56 -13.83 -4.39
C GLY A 104 5.13 -12.45 -4.72
N MET A 105 6.37 -12.23 -4.32
CA MET A 105 6.98 -10.91 -4.47
C MET A 105 7.18 -10.51 -5.93
N GLU A 106 7.36 -11.46 -6.84
CA GLU A 106 7.41 -11.16 -8.28
C GLU A 106 6.10 -10.55 -8.76
N GLN A 107 4.98 -11.14 -8.32
CA GLN A 107 3.65 -10.63 -8.66
C GLN A 107 3.42 -9.25 -8.08
N VAL A 108 3.86 -9.04 -6.85
CA VAL A 108 3.75 -7.75 -6.18
C VAL A 108 4.51 -6.68 -6.97
N MET A 109 5.75 -6.98 -7.37
CA MET A 109 6.55 -6.03 -8.14
C MET A 109 5.94 -5.73 -9.49
N GLN A 110 5.37 -6.76 -10.13
CA GLN A 110 4.68 -6.56 -11.41
C GLN A 110 3.49 -5.63 -11.25
N THR A 111 2.73 -5.79 -10.18
CA THR A 111 1.58 -4.93 -9.90
C THR A 111 2.01 -3.48 -9.68
N PHE A 112 3.10 -3.26 -8.97
CA PHE A 112 3.64 -1.91 -8.82
C PHE A 112 4.07 -1.31 -10.15
N ASP A 113 4.70 -2.10 -11.00
CA ASP A 113 5.11 -1.62 -12.32
C ASP A 113 3.90 -1.28 -13.20
N ASP A 114 2.88 -2.11 -13.16
CA ASP A 114 1.68 -1.92 -13.97
C ASP A 114 0.87 -0.70 -13.55
N THR A 115 0.80 -0.45 -12.25
CA THR A 115 -0.03 0.63 -11.69
C THR A 115 0.72 1.94 -11.55
N LYS A 116 2.04 1.91 -11.52
CA LYS A 116 2.90 3.06 -11.23
C LYS A 116 2.64 3.63 -9.83
N ALA A 117 2.03 2.85 -8.96
CA ALA A 117 1.72 3.27 -7.60
C ALA A 117 2.96 3.21 -6.70
N TRP A 118 2.94 3.99 -5.63
CA TRP A 118 3.97 3.95 -4.60
C TRP A 118 3.56 3.11 -3.39
N ASN A 119 2.26 2.98 -3.19
CA ASN A 119 1.67 2.21 -2.10
C ASN A 119 0.47 1.44 -2.62
N LEU A 120 0.34 0.19 -2.20
CA LEU A 120 -0.81 -0.64 -2.57
C LEU A 120 -1.34 -1.34 -1.33
N PRO A 121 -2.67 -1.42 -1.19
CA PRO A 121 -3.27 -2.13 -0.06
C PRO A 121 -3.18 -3.63 -0.23
N VAL A 122 -3.10 -4.33 0.90
CA VAL A 122 -3.06 -5.79 0.95
C VAL A 122 -4.33 -6.28 1.61
N VAL A 123 -4.97 -7.26 1.00
CA VAL A 123 -6.18 -7.88 1.52
C VAL A 123 -5.99 -9.39 1.57
N ASN A 124 -6.84 -10.06 2.36
CA ASN A 124 -6.87 -11.52 2.35
C ASN A 124 -7.86 -12.03 1.31
N GLU A 125 -8.09 -13.34 1.27
CA GLU A 125 -9.01 -13.97 0.30
C GLU A 125 -10.43 -13.43 0.41
N GLU A 126 -10.85 -13.02 1.61
CA GLU A 126 -12.19 -12.49 1.84
C GLU A 126 -12.29 -11.01 1.50
N GLY A 127 -11.18 -10.37 1.13
CA GLY A 127 -11.14 -8.94 0.83
C GLY A 127 -10.92 -8.06 2.04
N LYS A 128 -10.60 -8.65 3.20
CA LYS A 128 -10.35 -7.87 4.41
C LYS A 128 -9.00 -7.17 4.33
N TYR A 129 -8.99 -5.93 4.76
CA TYR A 129 -7.78 -5.11 4.77
C TYR A 129 -6.77 -5.64 5.80
N LEU A 130 -5.52 -5.79 5.37
CA LEU A 130 -4.43 -6.26 6.22
C LEU A 130 -3.36 -5.19 6.44
N GLY A 131 -3.16 -4.30 5.50
CA GLY A 131 -2.14 -3.28 5.58
C GLY A 131 -1.82 -2.73 4.21
N PHE A 132 -0.70 -2.01 4.13
CA PHE A 132 -0.19 -1.50 2.86
C PHE A 132 1.24 -1.96 2.65
N VAL A 133 1.61 -2.06 1.37
CA VAL A 133 3.00 -2.27 0.98
C VAL A 133 3.44 -1.05 0.19
N SER A 134 4.62 -0.52 0.51
CA SER A 134 5.21 0.58 -0.25
C SER A 134 6.39 0.05 -1.07
N LYS A 135 6.65 0.71 -2.19
CA LYS A 135 7.85 0.41 -2.99
C LYS A 135 9.11 0.54 -2.16
N SER A 136 9.17 1.57 -1.32
CA SER A 136 10.35 1.82 -0.48
C SER A 136 10.61 0.65 0.47
N LYS A 137 9.55 0.11 1.06
CA LYS A 137 9.68 -1.01 1.98
C LYS A 137 10.20 -2.26 1.26
N ILE A 138 9.70 -2.50 0.05
CA ILE A 138 10.15 -3.63 -0.77
C ILE A 138 11.64 -3.47 -1.09
N PHE A 139 12.06 -2.29 -1.54
CA PHE A 139 13.46 -2.06 -1.89
C PHE A 139 14.37 -2.21 -0.69
N ASN A 140 13.94 -1.74 0.48
CA ASN A 140 14.73 -1.89 1.70
C ASN A 140 14.88 -3.36 2.08
N SER A 141 13.80 -4.13 2.01
CA SER A 141 13.85 -5.56 2.26
C SER A 141 14.73 -6.29 1.25
N TYR A 142 14.62 -5.89 -0.01
CA TYR A 142 15.43 -6.46 -1.08
C TYR A 142 16.92 -6.23 -0.80
N ARG A 143 17.29 -5.01 -0.40
CA ARG A 143 18.67 -4.69 -0.05
C ARG A 143 19.18 -5.54 1.10
N GLN A 144 18.36 -5.75 2.11
CA GLN A 144 18.73 -6.56 3.27
C GLN A 144 19.01 -8.00 2.87
N VAL A 145 18.18 -8.56 1.98
CA VAL A 145 18.38 -9.91 1.49
C VAL A 145 19.66 -9.99 0.64
N LEU A 146 19.90 -8.98 -0.20
CA LEU A 146 21.12 -8.92 -1.02
C LEU A 146 22.37 -8.88 -0.15
N VAL A 147 22.37 -8.10 0.90
CA VAL A 147 23.50 -8.01 1.82
C VAL A 147 23.77 -9.38 2.42
N HIS A 148 22.72 -10.07 2.84
CA HIS A 148 22.85 -11.40 3.41
C HIS A 148 23.45 -12.38 2.41
N PHE A 149 23.01 -12.33 1.16
CA PHE A 149 23.60 -13.16 0.11
C PHE A 149 25.08 -12.84 -0.11
N SER A 150 25.43 -11.55 -0.06
CA SER A 150 26.79 -11.10 -0.36
C SER A 150 27.80 -11.54 0.69
N GLU A 151 27.35 -11.82 1.91
CA GLU A 151 28.22 -12.24 3.00
C GLU A 151 28.60 -13.71 2.91
N ASP A 152 27.90 -14.47 2.13
CA ASP A 152 28.20 -15.88 1.92
C ASP A 152 29.24 -16.05 0.81
#